data_b426ae21fb7af6294ce5f674d1b6e33e
#
_entry.id   b426ae21fb7af6294ce5f674d1b6e33e
#
_cell.length_a   1.000
_cell.length_b   1.000
_cell.length_c   1.000
_cell.angle_alpha   90.00
_cell.angle_beta   90.00
_cell.angle_gamma   90.00
#
_symmetry.space_group_name_H-M   'P 1'
#
loop_
_entity.id
_entity.type
_entity.pdbx_description
1 polymer ?
#
loop_
_entity_poly.entity_id
_entity_poly.type
_entity_poly.pdbx_seq_one_letter_code
_entity_poly.pdbx_strand_id
1 'polypeptide(L)'
;MLSEKGKYASATENRRFVWKEIVWPLILENNEVSFTLKQYQRKRDQVCKIFNVSVTTLSRGLASLIQKELLLKENENYSIHYRLIAYMRLKAECDYGTAVHETKIK
;
A
#
# COMPACT_ATOMS: atom_id res chain seq x y z
N MET A 1 -6.62 -13.32 2.33
CA MET A 1 -5.29 -13.76 2.62
C MET A 1 -4.63 -14.43 1.44
N LEU A 2 -3.40 -14.04 1.12
CA LEU A 2 -2.72 -14.61 -0.04
C LEU A 2 -1.98 -15.90 0.24
N SER A 3 -1.78 -16.25 1.48
CA SER A 3 -0.84 -17.26 1.89
C SER A 3 -0.84 -18.52 1.02
N GLU A 4 -1.82 -19.34 1.14
CA GLU A 4 -1.80 -20.60 0.39
C GLU A 4 -2.39 -20.46 -0.99
N LYS A 5 -3.09 -19.38 -1.25
CA LYS A 5 -3.73 -19.15 -2.54
C LYS A 5 -3.09 -18.03 -3.32
N GLY A 6 -1.89 -17.63 -2.91
CA GLY A 6 -1.25 -16.48 -3.50
C GLY A 6 -1.13 -16.57 -5.02
N LYS A 7 -0.78 -17.75 -5.53
CA LYS A 7 -0.60 -17.90 -6.96
C LYS A 7 -1.89 -17.83 -7.74
N TYR A 8 -3.02 -17.99 -7.07
CA TYR A 8 -4.33 -17.93 -7.71
C TYR A 8 -5.08 -16.65 -7.34
N ALA A 9 -4.44 -15.78 -6.56
CA ALA A 9 -5.09 -14.56 -6.13
C ALA A 9 -5.42 -13.68 -7.33
N SER A 10 -6.55 -13.00 -7.25
CA SER A 10 -6.95 -12.09 -8.31
C SER A 10 -6.07 -10.85 -8.31
N ALA A 11 -6.10 -10.10 -9.42
CA ALA A 11 -5.37 -8.85 -9.49
C ALA A 11 -5.80 -7.89 -8.37
N THR A 12 -7.08 -7.92 -8.03
CA THR A 12 -7.60 -7.07 -6.96
C THR A 12 -6.98 -7.45 -5.62
N GLU A 13 -6.90 -8.74 -5.33
CA GLU A 13 -6.31 -9.19 -4.07
C GLU A 13 -4.83 -8.85 -4.01
N ASN A 14 -4.10 -9.06 -5.11
CA ASN A 14 -2.68 -8.72 -5.17
C ASN A 14 -2.48 -7.23 -4.94
N ARG A 15 -3.31 -6.40 -5.57
CA ARG A 15 -3.23 -4.96 -5.44
C ARG A 15 -3.46 -4.52 -4.00
N ARG A 16 -4.49 -5.08 -3.35
CA ARG A 16 -4.81 -4.74 -1.97
C ARG A 16 -3.71 -5.17 -1.02
N PHE A 17 -3.13 -6.33 -1.27
CA PHE A 17 -2.06 -6.85 -0.42
C PHE A 17 -0.82 -5.94 -0.50
N VAL A 18 -0.42 -5.57 -1.73
CA VAL A 18 0.72 -4.69 -1.90
C VAL A 18 0.46 -3.33 -1.27
N TRP A 19 -0.74 -2.81 -1.42
CA TRP A 19 -1.10 -1.55 -0.81
C TRP A 19 -0.96 -1.61 0.71
N LYS A 20 -1.52 -2.64 1.31
CA LYS A 20 -1.57 -2.76 2.76
C LYS A 20 -0.20 -3.07 3.37
N GLU A 21 0.55 -3.94 2.73
CA GLU A 21 1.78 -4.46 3.34
C GLU A 21 3.05 -3.76 2.88
N ILE A 22 3.01 -3.06 1.77
CA ILE A 22 4.20 -2.39 1.25
C ILE A 22 4.00 -0.89 1.14
N VAL A 23 3.02 -0.47 0.36
CA VAL A 23 2.85 0.95 0.05
C VAL A 23 2.52 1.77 1.29
N TRP A 24 1.48 1.38 2.00
CA TRP A 24 1.06 2.12 3.17
C TRP A 24 2.12 2.19 4.26
N PRO A 25 2.77 1.06 4.60
CA PRO A 25 3.86 1.14 5.59
C PRO A 25 5.00 2.05 5.16
N LEU A 26 5.37 2.06 3.88
CA LEU A 26 6.44 2.93 3.40
C LEU A 26 6.05 4.40 3.53
N ILE A 27 4.81 4.71 3.22
CA ILE A 27 4.33 6.09 3.34
C ILE A 27 4.38 6.55 4.79
N LEU A 28 3.99 5.67 5.72
CA LEU A 28 4.05 6.00 7.14
C LEU A 28 5.49 6.16 7.61
N GLU A 29 6.38 5.27 7.16
CA GLU A 29 7.79 5.35 7.55
C GLU A 29 8.44 6.61 7.03
N ASN A 30 8.14 6.96 5.78
CA ASN A 30 8.73 8.14 5.15
C ASN A 30 8.09 9.45 5.58
N ASN A 31 6.89 9.36 6.12
CA ASN A 31 6.09 10.55 6.43
C ASN A 31 5.89 11.41 5.18
N GLU A 32 5.77 10.76 4.03
CA GLU A 32 5.56 11.38 2.71
C GLU A 32 4.69 10.47 1.88
N VAL A 33 4.05 11.05 0.88
CA VAL A 33 3.18 10.27 -0.01
C VAL A 33 3.97 9.66 -1.18
N SER A 34 5.25 9.40 -0.95
CA SER A 34 6.11 8.83 -2.00
C SER A 34 7.17 7.92 -1.38
N PHE A 35 7.75 7.08 -2.23
CA PHE A 35 8.85 6.21 -1.83
C PHE A 35 9.68 5.87 -3.07
N THR A 36 10.90 5.41 -2.84
CA THR A 36 11.80 5.08 -3.93
C THR A 36 11.74 3.61 -4.27
N LEU A 37 12.29 3.26 -5.44
CA LEU A 37 12.41 1.88 -5.86
C LEU A 37 13.20 1.07 -4.84
N LYS A 38 14.27 1.62 -4.29
CA LYS A 38 15.07 0.91 -3.30
C LYS A 38 14.27 0.61 -2.04
N GLN A 39 13.49 1.58 -1.61
CA GLN A 39 12.63 1.37 -0.44
C GLN A 39 11.58 0.30 -0.72
N TYR A 40 11.01 0.31 -1.91
CA TYR A 40 10.05 -0.70 -2.31
C TYR A 40 10.71 -2.09 -2.30
N GLN A 41 11.90 -2.22 -2.89
CA GLN A 41 12.56 -3.50 -2.98
C GLN A 41 12.89 -4.07 -1.61
N ARG A 42 13.34 -3.22 -0.71
CA ARG A 42 13.64 -3.66 0.65
C ARG A 42 12.39 -4.14 1.39
N LYS A 43 11.32 -3.37 1.28
CA LYS A 43 10.06 -3.75 1.91
C LYS A 43 9.49 -5.01 1.27
N ARG A 44 9.60 -5.12 -0.05
CA ARG A 44 9.16 -6.30 -0.78
C ARG A 44 9.85 -7.56 -0.26
N ASP A 45 11.17 -7.48 -0.08
CA ASP A 45 11.92 -8.65 0.38
C ASP A 45 11.49 -9.04 1.79
N GLN A 46 11.24 -8.08 2.66
CA GLN A 46 10.74 -8.36 3.99
C GLN A 46 9.38 -9.02 3.96
N VAL A 47 8.48 -8.51 3.13
CA VAL A 47 7.13 -9.05 3.02
C VAL A 47 7.16 -10.46 2.44
N CYS A 48 8.02 -10.71 1.45
CA CYS A 48 8.16 -12.04 0.89
C CYS A 48 8.52 -13.06 1.97
N LYS A 49 9.42 -12.69 2.87
CA LYS A 49 9.84 -13.58 3.93
C LYS A 49 8.72 -13.80 4.95
N ILE A 50 8.09 -12.71 5.37
CA ILE A 50 7.10 -12.78 6.44
C ILE A 50 5.86 -13.54 6.00
N PHE A 51 5.40 -13.29 4.78
CA PHE A 51 4.12 -13.86 4.30
C PHE A 51 4.31 -15.03 3.35
N ASN A 52 5.56 -15.38 3.03
CA ASN A 52 5.85 -16.49 2.13
C ASN A 52 5.14 -16.32 0.78
N VAL A 53 5.23 -15.13 0.22
CA VAL A 53 4.69 -14.85 -1.11
C VAL A 53 5.84 -14.56 -2.07
N SER A 54 5.60 -14.77 -3.36
CA SER A 54 6.64 -14.61 -4.36
C SER A 54 6.81 -13.15 -4.77
N VAL A 55 8.03 -12.83 -5.23
CA VAL A 55 8.32 -11.51 -5.78
C VAL A 55 7.39 -11.21 -6.95
N THR A 56 7.12 -12.22 -7.78
CA THR A 56 6.25 -12.04 -8.94
C THR A 56 4.85 -11.59 -8.53
N THR A 57 4.30 -12.21 -7.48
CA THR A 57 2.98 -11.85 -6.97
C THR A 57 2.95 -10.38 -6.55
N LEU A 58 3.97 -9.95 -5.81
CA LEU A 58 4.03 -8.56 -5.35
C LEU A 58 4.25 -7.59 -6.51
N SER A 59 5.06 -7.99 -7.49
CA SER A 59 5.29 -7.14 -8.65
C SER A 59 4.01 -6.94 -9.46
N ARG A 60 3.19 -7.98 -9.56
CA ARG A 60 1.90 -7.87 -10.24
C ARG A 60 0.96 -6.94 -9.50
N GLY A 61 0.97 -7.00 -8.17
CA GLY A 61 0.17 -6.09 -7.37
C GLY A 61 0.59 -4.64 -7.56
N LEU A 62 1.90 -4.40 -7.57
CA LEU A 62 2.42 -3.07 -7.78
C LEU A 62 2.05 -2.55 -9.17
N ALA A 63 2.22 -3.39 -10.20
CA ALA A 63 1.85 -3.02 -11.55
C ALA A 63 0.37 -2.70 -11.66
N SER A 64 -0.46 -3.44 -10.92
CA SER A 64 -1.89 -3.20 -10.92
C SER A 64 -2.22 -1.84 -10.30
N LEU A 65 -1.52 -1.46 -9.24
CA LEU A 65 -1.72 -0.15 -8.63
C LEU A 65 -1.39 0.97 -9.61
N ILE A 66 -0.31 0.80 -10.38
CA ILE A 66 0.09 1.79 -11.38
C ILE A 66 -0.93 1.83 -12.51
N GLN A 67 -1.37 0.67 -12.97
CA GLN A 67 -2.34 0.57 -14.05
C GLN A 67 -3.68 1.24 -13.68
N LYS A 68 -4.07 1.09 -12.42
CA LYS A 68 -5.32 1.70 -11.94
C LYS A 68 -5.13 3.16 -11.58
N GLU A 69 -3.94 3.70 -11.80
CA GLU A 69 -3.64 5.10 -11.52
C GLU A 69 -3.78 5.46 -10.06
N LEU A 70 -3.52 4.50 -9.19
CA LEU A 70 -3.47 4.76 -7.75
C LEU A 70 -2.07 5.13 -7.32
N LEU A 71 -1.08 4.65 -8.06
CA LEU A 71 0.33 5.01 -7.89
C LEU A 71 0.85 5.59 -9.18
N LEU A 72 1.68 6.60 -9.07
CA LEU A 72 2.40 7.17 -10.20
C LEU A 72 3.85 6.75 -10.09
N LYS A 73 4.43 6.31 -11.19
CA LYS A 73 5.82 5.95 -11.23
C LYS A 73 6.56 6.93 -12.12
N GLU A 74 7.61 7.54 -11.59
CA GLU A 74 8.41 8.50 -12.32
C GLU A 74 9.88 8.16 -12.08
N ASN A 75 10.53 7.58 -13.07
CA ASN A 75 11.89 7.07 -12.94
C ASN A 75 11.92 6.01 -11.85
N GLU A 76 12.67 6.24 -10.78
CA GLU A 76 12.76 5.30 -9.68
C GLU A 76 11.99 5.76 -8.45
N ASN A 77 11.02 6.63 -8.65
CA ASN A 77 10.19 7.13 -7.57
C ASN A 77 8.74 6.77 -7.80
N TYR A 78 8.05 6.47 -6.71
CA TYR A 78 6.63 6.17 -6.72
C TYR A 78 5.92 7.16 -5.82
N SER A 79 4.75 7.60 -6.22
CA SER A 79 3.97 8.52 -5.40
C SER A 79 2.50 8.15 -5.51
N ILE A 80 1.73 8.53 -4.50
CA ILE A 80 0.30 8.27 -4.50
C ILE A 80 -0.39 9.30 -5.38
N HIS A 81 -1.32 8.85 -6.19
CA HIS A 81 -2.08 9.76 -7.04
C HIS A 81 -2.85 10.75 -6.16
N TYR A 82 -2.89 12.01 -6.58
CA TYR A 82 -3.53 13.06 -5.78
C TYR A 82 -4.98 12.76 -5.43
N ARG A 83 -5.68 12.07 -6.31
CA ARG A 83 -7.06 11.65 -6.07
C ARG A 83 -7.19 10.80 -4.81
N LEU A 84 -6.22 9.90 -4.65
CA LEU A 84 -6.22 8.99 -3.52
C LEU A 84 -5.82 9.71 -2.24
N ILE A 85 -4.96 10.72 -2.37
CA ILE A 85 -4.57 11.52 -1.21
C ILE A 85 -5.79 12.19 -0.60
N ALA A 86 -6.64 12.76 -1.43
CA ALA A 86 -7.85 13.40 -0.95
C ALA A 86 -8.77 12.42 -0.24
N TYR A 87 -8.90 11.22 -0.81
CA TYR A 87 -9.72 10.18 -0.20
C TYR A 87 -9.16 9.76 1.16
N MET A 88 -7.85 9.59 1.23
CA MET A 88 -7.20 9.16 2.47
C MET A 88 -7.36 10.21 3.55
N ARG A 89 -7.26 11.47 3.17
CA ARG A 89 -7.44 12.56 4.12
C ARG A 89 -8.85 12.55 4.70
N LEU A 90 -9.83 12.40 3.85
CA LEU A 90 -11.22 12.37 4.28
C LEU A 90 -11.47 11.20 5.21
N LYS A 91 -10.94 10.03 4.87
CA LYS A 91 -11.10 8.85 5.71
C LYS A 91 -10.42 9.03 7.06
N ALA A 92 -9.25 9.63 7.07
CA ALA A 92 -8.53 9.86 8.33
C ALA A 92 -9.31 10.81 9.24
N GLU A 93 -9.95 11.82 8.67
CA GLU A 93 -10.76 12.74 9.45
C GLU A 93 -11.96 12.04 10.06
N CYS A 94 -12.59 11.16 9.28
CA CYS A 94 -13.71 10.39 9.79
C CYS A 94 -13.29 9.45 10.91
N ASP A 95 -12.15 8.78 10.71
CA ASP A 95 -11.64 7.87 11.73
C ASP A 95 -11.29 8.61 13.01
N TYR A 96 -10.72 9.81 12.86
CA TYR A 96 -10.38 10.61 14.03
C TYR A 96 -11.64 11.00 14.81
N GLY A 97 -12.66 11.45 14.09
CA GLY A 97 -13.92 11.80 14.72
C GLY A 97 -14.53 10.66 15.50
N THR A 98 -14.51 9.47 14.89
CA THR A 98 -15.02 8.28 15.53
C THR A 98 -14.23 7.97 16.80
N ALA A 99 -12.90 8.03 16.71
CA ALA A 99 -12.05 7.73 17.86
C ALA A 99 -12.32 8.70 19.01
N VAL A 100 -12.43 9.98 18.71
CA VAL A 100 -12.68 10.98 19.73
C VAL A 100 -14.02 10.71 20.39
N HIS A 101 -15.04 10.41 19.58
CA HIS A 101 -16.37 10.15 20.10
C HIS A 101 -16.41 8.93 21.01
N GLU A 102 -15.77 7.85 20.57
CA GLU A 102 -15.81 6.58 21.31
C GLU A 102 -15.00 6.63 22.59
N THR A 103 -13.87 7.33 22.57
CA THR A 103 -13.00 7.38 23.74
C THR A 103 -13.35 8.52 24.69
N LYS A 104 -14.21 9.42 24.27
CA LYS A 104 -14.59 10.58 25.10
C LYS A 104 -13.41 11.48 25.40
N ILE A 105 -12.45 11.54 24.51
CA ILE A 105 -11.30 12.42 24.70
C ILE A 105 -11.74 13.86 24.47
N LYS A 106 -11.37 14.72 25.37
CA LYS A 106 -11.72 16.13 25.26
C LYS A 106 -10.54 16.99 24.96
#